data_8fb6cc84d383763526e556149a2dfd79
#
_entry.id   8fb6cc84d383763526e556149a2dfd79
#
_cell.length_a   1.000
_cell.length_b   1.000
_cell.length_c   1.000
_cell.angle_alpha   90.00
_cell.angle_beta   90.00
_cell.angle_gamma   90.00
#
_symmetry.space_group_name_H-M   'P 1'
#
loop_
_entity.id
_entity.type
_entity.pdbx_description
1 polymer ?
#
loop_
_entity_poly.entity_id
_entity_poly.type
_entity_poly.pdbx_seq_one_letter_code
_entity_poly.pdbx_strand_id
1 'polypeptide(L)'
;MKKALRYLLIIVGVIAVAAGSFAAFVAFRGVPSYKAETLDLKVEATPARILKGQQLSAMLCNHCHMDPNTNALTGRRMDEAPQFGAIYSKNITAHPEHGIGSWTDGQLAYLLRTGIKPDGTFLPIMARLPHMSDEDVASIIAFLRSGHQWVQPNETVQPQTEYSFLAKFITSIGAIEPAELPTHPIEQPDTTNAVAWGRYLAVAQRESYSCHSADFASNDMGNPEKS
;
A
#
# COMPACT_ATOMS: atom_id res chain seq x y z
N MET A 1 -36.95 20.16 -35.63
CA MET A 1 -35.93 19.08 -35.76
C MET A 1 -34.49 19.58 -35.93
N LYS A 2 -34.17 20.44 -36.92
CA LYS A 2 -32.77 20.91 -37.17
C LYS A 2 -32.11 21.64 -35.97
N LYS A 3 -32.87 22.48 -35.24
CA LYS A 3 -32.32 23.20 -34.05
C LYS A 3 -32.03 22.23 -32.89
N ALA A 4 -32.90 21.26 -32.59
CA ALA A 4 -32.68 20.27 -31.54
C ALA A 4 -31.44 19.40 -31.82
N LEU A 5 -31.29 18.94 -33.09
CA LEU A 5 -30.08 18.21 -33.50
C LEU A 5 -28.80 19.02 -33.33
N ARG A 6 -28.84 20.32 -33.69
CA ARG A 6 -27.66 21.23 -33.49
C ARG A 6 -27.29 21.34 -32.01
N TYR A 7 -28.26 21.53 -31.11
CA TYR A 7 -27.98 21.58 -29.66
C TYR A 7 -27.45 20.25 -29.13
N LEU A 8 -28.02 19.14 -29.59
CA LEU A 8 -27.52 17.81 -29.22
C LEU A 8 -26.05 17.63 -29.63
N LEU A 9 -25.70 18.00 -30.87
CA LEU A 9 -24.32 17.91 -31.35
C LEU A 9 -23.35 18.83 -30.57
N ILE A 10 -23.81 20.04 -30.19
CA ILE A 10 -22.99 20.92 -29.33
C ILE A 10 -22.78 20.30 -27.96
N ILE A 11 -23.82 19.75 -27.32
CA ILE A 11 -23.70 19.09 -26.01
C ILE A 11 -22.74 17.89 -26.08
N VAL A 12 -22.90 17.05 -27.07
CA VAL A 12 -22.01 15.90 -27.29
C VAL A 12 -20.56 16.35 -27.51
N GLY A 13 -20.37 17.41 -28.32
CA GLY A 13 -19.05 18.01 -28.55
C GLY A 13 -18.40 18.54 -27.26
N VAL A 14 -19.15 19.24 -26.44
CA VAL A 14 -18.66 19.76 -25.14
C VAL A 14 -18.30 18.60 -24.21
N ILE A 15 -19.14 17.57 -24.12
CA ILE A 15 -18.86 16.38 -23.30
C ILE A 15 -17.59 15.68 -23.81
N ALA A 16 -17.44 15.50 -25.11
CA ALA A 16 -16.27 14.85 -25.71
C ALA A 16 -14.98 15.61 -25.40
N VAL A 17 -15.00 16.96 -25.53
CA VAL A 17 -13.86 17.81 -25.18
C VAL A 17 -13.53 17.72 -23.69
N ALA A 18 -14.55 17.77 -22.82
CA ALA A 18 -14.35 17.65 -21.37
C ALA A 18 -13.75 16.28 -20.98
N ALA A 19 -14.30 15.20 -21.54
CA ALA A 19 -13.80 13.85 -21.31
C ALA A 19 -12.37 13.66 -21.84
N GLY A 20 -12.07 14.15 -23.03
CA GLY A 20 -10.74 14.12 -23.62
C GLY A 20 -9.72 14.92 -22.80
N SER A 21 -10.10 16.10 -22.33
CA SER A 21 -9.26 16.93 -21.46
C SER A 21 -8.99 16.26 -20.11
N PHE A 22 -10.00 15.65 -19.53
CA PHE A 22 -9.84 14.89 -18.28
C PHE A 22 -8.94 13.66 -18.48
N ALA A 23 -9.13 12.89 -19.56
CA ALA A 23 -8.28 11.77 -19.87
C ALA A 23 -6.80 12.17 -20.08
N ALA A 24 -6.56 13.26 -20.78
CA ALA A 24 -5.22 13.83 -20.94
C ALA A 24 -4.64 14.25 -19.59
N PHE A 25 -5.41 14.95 -18.76
CA PHE A 25 -4.99 15.34 -17.41
C PHE A 25 -4.56 14.12 -16.58
N VAL A 26 -5.36 13.05 -16.54
CA VAL A 26 -5.05 11.80 -15.82
C VAL A 26 -3.79 11.15 -16.38
N ALA A 27 -3.64 11.09 -17.69
CA ALA A 27 -2.47 10.46 -18.34
C ALA A 27 -1.15 11.17 -17.96
N PHE A 28 -1.15 12.50 -17.94
CA PHE A 28 0.04 13.31 -17.66
C PHE A 28 0.32 13.49 -16.17
N ARG A 29 -0.72 13.63 -15.34
CA ARG A 29 -0.56 13.79 -13.89
C ARG A 29 0.05 12.54 -13.24
N GLY A 30 -0.31 11.36 -13.71
CA GLY A 30 0.08 10.10 -13.08
C GLY A 30 -0.75 9.78 -11.82
N VAL A 31 -0.21 8.91 -10.97
CA VAL A 31 -0.79 8.61 -9.64
C VAL A 31 -0.65 9.85 -8.75
N PRO A 32 -1.72 10.26 -8.02
CA PRO A 32 -1.66 11.41 -7.13
C PRO A 32 -0.58 11.25 -6.04
N SER A 33 0.06 12.34 -5.68
CA SER A 33 0.93 12.43 -4.51
C SER A 33 0.22 13.13 -3.36
N TYR A 34 0.64 12.84 -2.13
CA TYR A 34 0.04 13.32 -0.91
C TYR A 34 1.09 13.94 0.01
N LYS A 35 0.66 14.76 0.95
CA LYS A 35 1.58 15.24 1.99
C LYS A 35 2.01 14.07 2.85
N ALA A 36 3.30 13.79 2.89
CA ALA A 36 3.86 12.80 3.79
C ALA A 36 3.99 13.37 5.20
N GLU A 37 3.78 12.51 6.21
CA GLU A 37 4.02 12.83 7.60
C GLU A 37 5.07 11.87 8.17
N THR A 38 5.75 12.30 9.22
CA THR A 38 6.68 11.46 9.98
C THR A 38 6.11 11.33 11.39
N LEU A 39 5.76 10.11 11.78
CA LEU A 39 5.29 9.85 13.14
C LEU A 39 6.46 9.93 14.12
N ASP A 40 6.20 10.45 15.31
CA ASP A 40 7.20 10.41 16.41
C ASP A 40 7.21 9.00 17.01
N LEU A 41 7.94 8.11 16.35
CA LEU A 41 8.04 6.69 16.71
C LEU A 41 9.48 6.23 16.63
N LYS A 42 9.93 5.57 17.69
CA LYS A 42 11.17 4.81 17.72
C LYS A 42 10.87 3.40 18.25
N VAL A 43 11.23 2.40 17.47
CA VAL A 43 10.96 1.00 17.78
C VAL A 43 12.19 0.36 18.45
N GLU A 44 11.95 -0.26 19.59
CA GLU A 44 12.95 -1.12 20.21
C GLU A 44 12.90 -2.51 19.55
N ALA A 45 14.01 -2.93 18.95
CA ALA A 45 14.16 -4.21 18.26
C ALA A 45 14.45 -5.35 19.24
N THR A 46 13.47 -5.72 20.06
CA THR A 46 13.60 -6.89 20.96
C THR A 46 13.58 -8.19 20.18
N PRO A 47 14.19 -9.29 20.69
CA PRO A 47 14.13 -10.61 20.04
C PRO A 47 12.70 -11.09 19.77
N ALA A 48 11.75 -10.81 20.66
CA ALA A 48 10.36 -11.17 20.51
C ALA A 48 9.70 -10.43 19.34
N ARG A 49 9.91 -9.10 19.24
CA ARG A 49 9.41 -8.29 18.10
C ARG A 49 10.04 -8.71 16.78
N ILE A 50 11.34 -8.99 16.77
CA ILE A 50 12.03 -9.44 15.54
C ILE A 50 11.42 -10.75 15.04
N LEU A 51 11.23 -11.72 15.92
CA LEU A 51 10.61 -13.00 15.56
C LEU A 51 9.17 -12.83 15.06
N LYS A 52 8.36 -12.05 15.77
CA LYS A 52 6.97 -11.75 15.38
C LYS A 52 6.93 -11.00 14.05
N GLY A 53 7.79 -9.99 13.89
CA GLY A 53 7.91 -9.21 12.66
C GLY A 53 8.35 -10.05 11.46
N GLN A 54 9.26 -11.03 11.66
CA GLN A 54 9.62 -12.00 10.63
C GLN A 54 8.40 -12.82 10.17
N GLN A 55 7.60 -13.32 11.11
CA GLN A 55 6.38 -14.08 10.80
C GLN A 55 5.36 -13.21 10.02
N LEU A 56 5.13 -11.97 10.47
CA LEU A 56 4.25 -11.02 9.79
C LEU A 56 4.77 -10.67 8.39
N SER A 57 6.07 -10.40 8.27
CA SER A 57 6.69 -10.10 6.97
C SER A 57 6.63 -11.28 6.01
N ALA A 58 6.76 -12.51 6.50
CA ALA A 58 6.62 -13.71 5.67
C ALA A 58 5.23 -13.80 5.03
N MET A 59 4.18 -13.36 5.74
CA MET A 59 2.80 -13.37 5.23
C MET A 59 2.46 -12.16 4.35
N LEU A 60 2.97 -10.98 4.72
CA LEU A 60 2.49 -9.70 4.16
C LEU A 60 3.47 -9.10 3.15
N CYS A 61 4.78 -9.29 3.33
CA CYS A 61 5.80 -8.60 2.54
C CYS A 61 6.43 -9.50 1.48
N ASN A 62 6.68 -10.79 1.84
CA ASN A 62 7.48 -11.68 0.99
C ASN A 62 6.86 -11.91 -0.38
N HIS A 63 5.53 -12.02 -0.46
CA HIS A 63 4.87 -12.23 -1.75
C HIS A 63 5.26 -11.18 -2.79
N CYS A 64 5.38 -9.94 -2.37
CA CYS A 64 5.72 -8.82 -3.26
C CYS A 64 7.22 -8.50 -3.27
N HIS A 65 7.90 -8.53 -2.12
CA HIS A 65 9.26 -7.99 -1.97
C HIS A 65 10.38 -9.04 -2.01
N MET A 66 10.06 -10.33 -1.82
CA MET A 66 11.06 -11.39 -1.86
C MET A 66 11.49 -11.67 -3.29
N ASP A 67 12.76 -11.50 -3.57
CA ASP A 67 13.37 -11.97 -4.81
C ASP A 67 13.68 -13.48 -4.67
N PRO A 68 13.05 -14.35 -5.49
CA PRO A 68 13.23 -15.79 -5.39
C PRO A 68 14.65 -16.27 -5.68
N ASN A 69 15.49 -15.46 -6.35
CA ASN A 69 16.85 -15.84 -6.70
C ASN A 69 17.83 -15.56 -5.55
N THR A 70 17.59 -14.51 -4.78
CA THR A 70 18.51 -14.06 -3.71
C THR A 70 17.99 -14.37 -2.32
N ASN A 71 16.71 -14.72 -2.17
CA ASN A 71 16.03 -14.84 -0.88
C ASN A 71 16.15 -13.58 0.01
N ALA A 72 16.22 -12.41 -0.60
CA ALA A 72 16.27 -11.12 0.05
C ALA A 72 15.07 -10.26 -0.35
N LEU A 73 14.69 -9.31 0.51
CA LEU A 73 13.55 -8.41 0.26
C LEU A 73 13.96 -7.24 -0.65
N THR A 74 14.54 -7.58 -1.80
CA THR A 74 15.06 -6.61 -2.79
C THR A 74 14.02 -6.15 -3.80
N GLY A 75 12.81 -6.66 -3.70
CA GLY A 75 11.74 -6.38 -4.66
C GLY A 75 11.83 -7.24 -5.91
N ARG A 76 10.77 -7.21 -6.69
CA ARG A 76 10.64 -7.94 -7.96
C ARG A 76 9.60 -7.31 -8.87
N ARG A 77 9.52 -7.76 -10.11
CA ARG A 77 8.41 -7.47 -10.99
C ARG A 77 7.14 -8.20 -10.50
N MET A 78 6.03 -7.49 -10.53
CA MET A 78 4.71 -7.99 -10.15
C MET A 78 3.90 -8.30 -11.41
N ASP A 79 3.89 -9.56 -11.83
CA ASP A 79 3.18 -10.00 -13.05
C ASP A 79 1.73 -10.40 -12.76
N GLU A 80 1.29 -10.36 -11.50
CA GLU A 80 -0.03 -10.78 -11.06
C GLU A 80 -1.14 -9.76 -11.39
N ALA A 81 -0.79 -8.52 -11.70
CA ALA A 81 -1.73 -7.44 -11.95
C ALA A 81 -1.39 -6.61 -13.21
N PRO A 82 -1.26 -7.25 -14.40
CA PRO A 82 -0.76 -6.59 -15.61
C PRO A 82 -1.66 -5.45 -16.10
N GLN A 83 -2.94 -5.46 -15.75
CA GLN A 83 -3.88 -4.39 -16.08
C GLN A 83 -3.52 -3.04 -15.45
N PHE A 84 -2.74 -3.06 -14.37
CA PHE A 84 -2.30 -1.82 -13.69
C PHE A 84 -0.96 -1.28 -14.22
N GLY A 85 -0.31 -2.00 -15.15
CA GLY A 85 0.94 -1.59 -15.79
C GLY A 85 2.14 -2.47 -15.44
N ALA A 86 3.35 -1.98 -15.71
CA ALA A 86 4.58 -2.65 -15.31
C ALA A 86 4.92 -2.26 -13.86
N ILE A 87 4.48 -3.10 -12.92
CA ILE A 87 4.63 -2.85 -11.49
C ILE A 87 5.90 -3.52 -10.96
N TYR A 88 6.69 -2.77 -10.21
CA TYR A 88 7.88 -3.27 -9.53
C TYR A 88 7.79 -2.94 -8.05
N SER A 89 7.77 -3.96 -7.20
CA SER A 89 7.97 -3.77 -5.77
C SER A 89 9.42 -3.32 -5.53
N LYS A 90 9.64 -2.52 -4.49
CA LYS A 90 10.94 -1.92 -4.24
C LYS A 90 11.76 -2.71 -3.24
N ASN A 91 13.06 -2.47 -3.25
CA ASN A 91 14.00 -2.96 -2.25
C ASN A 91 13.63 -2.39 -0.87
N ILE A 92 13.34 -3.26 0.10
CA ILE A 92 13.04 -2.90 1.49
C ILE A 92 14.08 -3.48 2.46
N THR A 93 15.30 -3.74 1.97
CA THR A 93 16.45 -4.09 2.81
C THR A 93 17.00 -2.87 3.55
N ALA A 94 17.93 -3.10 4.47
CA ALA A 94 18.57 -2.04 5.25
C ALA A 94 19.60 -1.20 4.44
N HIS A 95 19.64 -1.31 3.11
CA HIS A 95 20.52 -0.48 2.28
C HIS A 95 20.08 1.00 2.38
N PRO A 96 21.02 1.96 2.65
CA PRO A 96 20.65 3.36 2.93
C PRO A 96 20.11 4.10 1.71
N GLU A 97 20.58 3.80 0.50
CA GLU A 97 20.19 4.51 -0.75
C GLU A 97 19.14 3.74 -1.54
N HIS A 98 19.32 2.43 -1.71
CA HIS A 98 18.45 1.61 -2.58
C HIS A 98 17.35 0.88 -1.82
N GLY A 99 17.43 0.85 -0.48
CA GLY A 99 16.45 0.26 0.41
C GLY A 99 15.81 1.29 1.34
N ILE A 100 15.46 0.83 2.53
CA ILE A 100 14.80 1.65 3.57
C ILE A 100 15.73 1.97 4.75
N GLY A 101 17.05 1.77 4.61
CA GLY A 101 18.01 1.91 5.69
C GLY A 101 18.11 3.34 6.25
N SER A 102 17.91 4.37 5.42
CA SER A 102 17.94 5.79 5.84
C SER A 102 16.60 6.31 6.38
N TRP A 103 15.51 5.54 6.26
CA TRP A 103 14.20 5.99 6.72
C TRP A 103 14.08 5.89 8.23
N THR A 104 13.31 6.77 8.86
CA THR A 104 12.98 6.66 10.29
C THR A 104 11.89 5.59 10.51
N ASP A 105 11.76 5.13 11.75
CA ASP A 105 10.70 4.18 12.11
C ASP A 105 9.31 4.80 11.93
N GLY A 106 9.19 6.11 12.23
CA GLY A 106 7.96 6.85 12.01
C GLY A 106 7.57 6.98 10.54
N GLN A 107 8.53 7.12 9.62
CA GLN A 107 8.29 7.10 8.19
C GLN A 107 7.84 5.73 7.70
N LEU A 108 8.44 4.65 8.23
CA LEU A 108 8.01 3.28 7.92
C LEU A 108 6.60 3.00 8.44
N ALA A 109 6.30 3.39 9.68
CA ALA A 109 4.96 3.24 10.24
C ALA A 109 3.91 4.00 9.42
N TYR A 110 4.23 5.24 9.00
CA TYR A 110 3.36 6.04 8.15
C TYR A 110 3.08 5.35 6.81
N LEU A 111 4.13 4.87 6.13
CA LEU A 111 3.97 4.11 4.89
C LEU A 111 3.11 2.85 5.08
N LEU A 112 3.40 2.05 6.11
CA LEU A 112 2.66 0.81 6.37
C LEU A 112 1.18 1.07 6.65
N ARG A 113 0.84 2.19 7.31
CA ARG A 113 -0.53 2.60 7.59
C ARG A 113 -1.25 3.13 6.35
N THR A 114 -0.62 4.03 5.62
CA THR A 114 -1.30 4.86 4.61
C THR A 114 -0.97 4.48 3.16
N GLY A 115 0.15 3.83 2.90
CA GLY A 115 0.68 3.59 1.57
C GLY A 115 1.43 4.79 0.97
N ILE A 116 1.72 5.84 1.77
CA ILE A 116 2.43 7.04 1.31
C ILE A 116 3.89 6.98 1.75
N LYS A 117 4.82 7.12 0.79
CA LYS A 117 6.27 7.19 1.04
C LYS A 117 6.68 8.55 1.64
N PRO A 118 7.90 8.64 2.23
CA PRO A 118 8.43 9.90 2.75
C PRO A 118 8.50 11.05 1.73
N ASP A 119 8.59 10.74 0.45
CA ASP A 119 8.60 11.72 -0.65
C ASP A 119 7.18 12.12 -1.12
N GLY A 120 6.13 11.64 -0.46
CA GLY A 120 4.73 11.91 -0.81
C GLY A 120 4.16 11.00 -1.90
N THR A 121 4.96 10.10 -2.47
CA THR A 121 4.47 9.16 -3.49
C THR A 121 3.50 8.15 -2.88
N PHE A 122 2.31 8.04 -3.43
CA PHE A 122 1.35 7.01 -3.06
C PHE A 122 1.60 5.70 -3.81
N LEU A 123 1.49 4.58 -3.13
CA LEU A 123 1.69 3.23 -3.65
C LEU A 123 0.34 2.47 -3.70
N PRO A 124 -0.47 2.63 -4.74
CA PRO A 124 -1.84 2.11 -4.78
C PRO A 124 -1.93 0.58 -4.75
N ILE A 125 -0.87 -0.12 -5.14
CA ILE A 125 -0.83 -1.60 -5.19
C ILE A 125 -0.28 -2.20 -3.88
N MET A 126 0.45 -1.40 -3.08
CA MET A 126 0.96 -1.87 -1.79
C MET A 126 -0.19 -2.03 -0.79
N ALA A 127 -0.20 -3.15 -0.06
CA ALA A 127 -1.11 -3.35 1.07
C ALA A 127 -0.91 -2.25 2.12
N ARG A 128 -2.00 -1.77 2.69
CA ARG A 128 -2.03 -0.78 3.77
C ARG A 128 -2.61 -1.43 5.01
N LEU A 129 -2.07 -1.14 6.18
CA LEU A 129 -2.38 -1.82 7.43
C LEU A 129 -3.01 -0.86 8.46
N PRO A 130 -4.11 -0.14 8.12
CA PRO A 130 -4.70 0.86 9.01
C PRO A 130 -5.26 0.29 10.30
N HIS A 131 -5.67 -0.97 10.31
CA HIS A 131 -6.30 -1.64 11.45
C HIS A 131 -5.36 -2.54 12.28
N MET A 132 -4.12 -2.71 11.82
CA MET A 132 -3.13 -3.53 12.54
C MET A 132 -2.76 -2.88 13.88
N SER A 133 -2.54 -3.66 14.92
CA SER A 133 -2.09 -3.14 16.22
C SER A 133 -0.74 -2.42 16.11
N ASP A 134 -0.52 -1.46 16.98
CA ASP A 134 0.76 -0.72 17.01
C ASP A 134 1.94 -1.65 17.32
N GLU A 135 1.71 -2.67 18.15
CA GLU A 135 2.74 -3.67 18.47
C GLU A 135 3.10 -4.56 17.26
N ASP A 136 2.13 -4.93 16.41
CA ASP A 136 2.42 -5.70 15.20
C ASP A 136 3.15 -4.84 14.15
N VAL A 137 2.78 -3.58 13.99
CA VAL A 137 3.52 -2.63 13.14
C VAL A 137 4.94 -2.42 13.65
N ALA A 138 5.11 -2.22 14.98
CA ALA A 138 6.42 -2.11 15.60
C ALA A 138 7.24 -3.40 15.41
N SER A 139 6.62 -4.57 15.48
CA SER A 139 7.28 -5.85 15.23
C SER A 139 7.77 -5.97 13.79
N ILE A 140 6.99 -5.57 12.80
CA ILE A 140 7.42 -5.52 11.38
C ILE A 140 8.63 -4.60 11.24
N ILE A 141 8.58 -3.41 11.81
CA ILE A 141 9.69 -2.44 11.76
C ILE A 141 10.93 -3.00 12.44
N ALA A 142 10.80 -3.62 13.63
CA ALA A 142 11.90 -4.27 14.34
C ALA A 142 12.57 -5.36 13.48
N PHE A 143 11.79 -6.16 12.77
CA PHE A 143 12.33 -7.14 11.85
C PHE A 143 13.06 -6.49 10.67
N LEU A 144 12.48 -5.48 10.03
CA LEU A 144 13.11 -4.76 8.91
C LEU A 144 14.41 -4.03 9.31
N ARG A 145 14.60 -3.74 10.60
CA ARG A 145 15.83 -3.18 11.21
C ARG A 145 16.79 -4.23 11.73
N SER A 146 16.41 -5.50 11.68
CA SER A 146 17.23 -6.59 12.22
C SER A 146 18.42 -6.94 11.30
N GLY A 147 19.33 -7.76 11.84
CA GLY A 147 20.40 -8.37 11.05
C GLY A 147 19.97 -9.63 10.29
N HIS A 148 18.67 -9.89 10.10
CA HIS A 148 18.20 -11.09 9.44
C HIS A 148 18.59 -11.11 7.96
N GLN A 149 18.92 -12.29 7.40
CA GLN A 149 19.42 -12.44 6.01
C GLN A 149 18.49 -11.83 4.94
N TRP A 150 17.17 -11.81 5.16
CA TRP A 150 16.22 -11.25 4.19
C TRP A 150 16.32 -9.73 4.05
N VAL A 151 16.83 -9.05 5.07
CA VAL A 151 16.86 -7.58 5.16
C VAL A 151 18.27 -7.01 5.21
N GLN A 152 19.32 -7.85 5.06
CA GLN A 152 20.70 -7.37 4.95
C GLN A 152 20.82 -6.35 3.81
N PRO A 153 21.63 -5.30 3.98
CA PRO A 153 21.85 -4.30 2.94
C PRO A 153 22.14 -4.94 1.58
N ASN A 154 21.40 -4.55 0.55
CA ASN A 154 21.54 -5.09 -0.79
C ASN A 154 21.41 -3.95 -1.81
N GLU A 155 22.32 -3.89 -2.78
CA GLU A 155 22.42 -2.81 -3.77
C GLU A 155 21.40 -2.94 -4.92
N THR A 156 20.53 -3.94 -4.92
CA THR A 156 19.56 -4.14 -6.00
C THR A 156 18.64 -2.92 -6.15
N VAL A 157 18.61 -2.38 -7.36
CA VAL A 157 17.72 -1.29 -7.78
C VAL A 157 16.64 -1.84 -8.69
N GLN A 158 15.37 -1.74 -8.25
CA GLN A 158 14.24 -2.11 -9.09
C GLN A 158 13.87 -0.98 -10.06
N PRO A 159 13.47 -1.30 -11.31
CA PRO A 159 12.97 -0.31 -12.27
C PRO A 159 11.84 0.53 -11.69
N GLN A 160 11.61 1.70 -12.27
CA GLN A 160 10.44 2.51 -11.90
C GLN A 160 9.15 1.81 -12.35
N THR A 161 8.13 1.90 -11.50
CA THR A 161 6.79 1.40 -11.85
C THR A 161 6.17 2.30 -12.92
N GLU A 162 5.69 1.69 -13.99
CA GLU A 162 4.98 2.37 -15.07
C GLU A 162 3.49 2.03 -14.97
N TYR A 163 2.73 2.90 -14.30
CA TYR A 163 1.29 2.72 -14.12
C TYR A 163 0.54 2.86 -15.44
N SER A 164 -0.39 1.94 -15.70
CA SER A 164 -1.32 2.02 -16.83
C SER A 164 -2.27 3.23 -16.68
N PHE A 165 -2.98 3.57 -17.76
CA PHE A 165 -4.04 4.58 -17.69
C PHE A 165 -5.12 4.19 -16.67
N LEU A 166 -5.48 2.91 -16.59
CA LEU A 166 -6.47 2.41 -15.62
C LEU A 166 -6.04 2.72 -14.18
N ALA A 167 -4.81 2.39 -13.80
CA ALA A 167 -4.29 2.66 -12.46
C ALA A 167 -4.31 4.17 -12.13
N LYS A 168 -3.88 5.01 -13.07
CA LYS A 168 -3.90 6.47 -12.94
C LYS A 168 -5.33 7.00 -12.81
N PHE A 169 -6.27 6.46 -13.59
CA PHE A 169 -7.67 6.89 -13.59
C PHE A 169 -8.35 6.57 -12.27
N ILE A 170 -8.31 5.31 -11.80
CA ILE A 170 -8.99 4.90 -10.56
C ILE A 170 -8.43 5.61 -9.31
N THR A 171 -7.12 5.92 -9.30
CA THR A 171 -6.51 6.72 -8.23
C THR A 171 -6.88 8.21 -8.35
N SER A 172 -7.06 8.73 -9.57
CA SER A 172 -7.44 10.15 -9.79
C SER A 172 -8.89 10.46 -9.41
N ILE A 173 -9.78 9.46 -9.49
CA ILE A 173 -11.19 9.60 -9.07
C ILE A 173 -11.44 9.18 -7.62
N GLY A 174 -10.38 8.84 -6.86
CA GLY A 174 -10.49 8.42 -5.45
C GLY A 174 -11.05 7.02 -5.24
N ALA A 175 -11.13 6.17 -6.28
CA ALA A 175 -11.55 4.78 -6.10
C ALA A 175 -10.50 3.92 -5.38
N ILE A 176 -9.22 4.33 -5.49
CA ILE A 176 -8.12 3.83 -4.66
C ILE A 176 -7.39 5.04 -4.10
N GLU A 177 -7.37 5.17 -2.79
CA GLU A 177 -6.75 6.29 -2.07
C GLU A 177 -5.93 5.78 -0.88
N PRO A 178 -5.06 6.61 -0.29
CA PRO A 178 -4.37 6.28 0.96
C PRO A 178 -5.35 5.92 2.07
N ALA A 179 -4.97 4.98 2.92
CA ALA A 179 -5.75 4.74 4.12
C ALA A 179 -5.54 5.87 5.14
N GLU A 180 -6.57 6.13 5.95
CA GLU A 180 -6.48 7.11 7.03
C GLU A 180 -5.60 6.60 8.17
N LEU A 181 -4.88 7.50 8.80
CA LEU A 181 -4.15 7.18 10.02
C LEU A 181 -5.14 6.94 11.17
N PRO A 182 -4.87 5.93 12.02
CA PRO A 182 -5.64 5.77 13.25
C PRO A 182 -5.56 7.02 14.11
N THR A 183 -6.70 7.46 14.63
CA THR A 183 -6.78 8.60 15.56
C THR A 183 -6.44 8.24 17.00
N HIS A 184 -6.39 6.94 17.29
CA HIS A 184 -6.09 6.37 18.61
C HIS A 184 -5.13 5.19 18.46
N PRO A 185 -4.34 4.86 19.51
CA PRO A 185 -3.55 3.64 19.53
C PRO A 185 -4.42 2.40 19.29
N ILE A 186 -3.92 1.49 18.48
CA ILE A 186 -4.59 0.22 18.22
C ILE A 186 -3.92 -0.85 19.07
N GLU A 187 -4.64 -1.27 20.12
CA GLU A 187 -4.19 -2.34 20.99
C GLU A 187 -4.42 -3.72 20.36
N GLN A 188 -3.56 -4.66 20.71
CA GLN A 188 -3.75 -6.06 20.33
C GLN A 188 -4.82 -6.68 21.25
N PRO A 189 -5.84 -7.37 20.71
CA PRO A 189 -6.83 -8.03 21.57
C PRO A 189 -6.22 -9.17 22.34
N ASP A 190 -6.84 -9.51 23.48
CA ASP A 190 -6.45 -10.66 24.28
C ASP A 190 -6.55 -11.96 23.47
N THR A 191 -5.43 -12.67 23.37
CA THR A 191 -5.33 -13.94 22.64
C THR A 191 -6.17 -15.07 23.26
N THR A 192 -6.55 -14.96 24.54
CA THR A 192 -7.43 -15.91 25.21
C THR A 192 -8.90 -15.75 24.79
N ASN A 193 -9.28 -14.60 24.28
CA ASN A 193 -10.59 -14.36 23.68
C ASN A 193 -10.54 -14.78 22.20
N ALA A 194 -10.87 -16.04 21.91
CA ALA A 194 -10.76 -16.62 20.57
C ALA A 194 -11.55 -15.85 19.50
N VAL A 195 -12.70 -15.26 19.84
CA VAL A 195 -13.53 -14.50 18.89
C VAL A 195 -12.87 -13.16 18.56
N ALA A 196 -12.46 -12.39 19.56
CA ALA A 196 -11.78 -11.12 19.36
C ALA A 196 -10.45 -11.29 18.62
N TRP A 197 -9.70 -12.32 19.01
CA TRP A 197 -8.44 -12.66 18.35
C TRP A 197 -8.64 -13.10 16.91
N GLY A 198 -9.60 -13.99 16.62
CA GLY A 198 -9.92 -14.44 15.26
C GLY A 198 -10.36 -13.29 14.36
N ARG A 199 -11.17 -12.36 14.88
CA ARG A 199 -11.56 -11.14 14.17
C ARG A 199 -10.34 -10.27 13.85
N TYR A 200 -9.45 -10.04 14.82
CA TYR A 200 -8.22 -9.28 14.61
C TYR A 200 -7.34 -9.90 13.52
N LEU A 201 -7.17 -11.22 13.54
CA LEU A 201 -6.42 -11.93 12.51
C LEU A 201 -7.04 -11.74 11.11
N ALA A 202 -8.35 -11.88 11.00
CA ALA A 202 -9.04 -11.81 9.71
C ALA A 202 -9.09 -10.37 9.16
N VAL A 203 -9.40 -9.39 10.01
CA VAL A 203 -9.63 -8.00 9.59
C VAL A 203 -8.33 -7.20 9.58
N ALA A 204 -7.56 -7.25 10.67
CA ALA A 204 -6.46 -6.32 10.87
C ALA A 204 -5.11 -6.84 10.37
N GLN A 205 -4.82 -8.14 10.61
CA GLN A 205 -3.54 -8.71 10.19
C GLN A 205 -3.53 -9.20 8.75
N ARG A 206 -4.64 -9.77 8.25
CA ARG A 206 -4.69 -10.45 6.94
C ARG A 206 -5.55 -9.73 5.92
N GLU A 207 -6.28 -8.71 6.34
CA GLU A 207 -7.19 -7.94 5.49
C GLU A 207 -8.07 -8.82 4.60
N SER A 208 -8.59 -9.93 5.18
CA SER A 208 -9.36 -10.92 4.42
C SER A 208 -10.57 -10.31 3.72
N TYR A 209 -11.12 -9.22 4.25
CA TYR A 209 -12.21 -8.47 3.64
C TYR A 209 -11.84 -7.86 2.27
N SER A 210 -10.54 -7.64 2.01
CA SER A 210 -10.09 -7.11 0.71
C SER A 210 -10.35 -8.07 -0.45
N CYS A 211 -10.42 -9.37 -0.17
CA CYS A 211 -10.70 -10.41 -1.16
C CYS A 211 -12.05 -11.10 -0.95
N HIS A 212 -12.56 -11.13 0.29
CA HIS A 212 -13.76 -11.85 0.71
C HIS A 212 -14.87 -10.90 1.14
N SER A 213 -15.01 -9.77 0.48
CA SER A 213 -16.14 -8.86 0.67
C SER A 213 -17.46 -9.46 0.18
N ALA A 214 -18.59 -8.88 0.59
CA ALA A 214 -19.92 -9.41 0.27
C ALA A 214 -20.20 -9.58 -1.23
N ASP A 215 -19.61 -8.74 -2.07
CA ASP A 215 -19.74 -8.76 -3.53
C ASP A 215 -18.46 -9.22 -4.26
N PHE A 216 -17.38 -9.53 -3.52
CA PHE A 216 -16.05 -9.88 -4.04
C PHE A 216 -15.41 -8.83 -4.95
N ALA A 217 -15.88 -7.59 -4.93
CA ALA A 217 -15.45 -6.55 -5.83
C ALA A 217 -15.16 -5.21 -5.12
N SER A 218 -15.96 -4.88 -4.11
CA SER A 218 -15.80 -3.64 -3.34
C SER A 218 -15.41 -3.93 -1.90
N ASN A 219 -14.64 -3.04 -1.29
CA ASN A 219 -14.34 -3.10 0.14
C ASN A 219 -14.31 -1.70 0.74
N ASP A 220 -14.67 -1.60 1.99
CA ASP A 220 -14.61 -0.38 2.79
C ASP A 220 -13.43 -0.50 3.77
N MET A 221 -12.30 0.08 3.42
CA MET A 221 -11.11 0.05 4.27
C MET A 221 -11.31 0.81 5.59
N GLY A 222 -12.19 1.82 5.62
CA GLY A 222 -12.54 2.56 6.84
C GLY A 222 -13.47 1.77 7.76
N ASN A 223 -14.27 0.87 7.19
CA ASN A 223 -15.18 0.01 7.93
C ASN A 223 -15.23 -1.42 7.33
N PRO A 224 -14.21 -2.26 7.63
CA PRO A 224 -14.11 -3.61 7.06
C PRO A 224 -15.32 -4.52 7.33
N GLU A 225 -16.14 -4.21 8.33
CA GLU A 225 -17.35 -5.00 8.64
C GLU A 225 -18.51 -4.75 7.68
N LYS A 226 -18.40 -3.70 6.87
CA LYS A 226 -19.37 -3.41 5.81
C LYS A 226 -18.94 -3.94 4.43
N SER A 227 -17.75 -4.52 4.39
CA SER A 227 -17.21 -5.10 3.15
C SER A 227 -17.79 -6.46 2.82
#